data_b01adb0eaefe4e800be538cec4e6c4ed
#
_entry.id   b01adb0eaefe4e800be538cec4e6c4ed
#
_cell.length_a   1.000
_cell.length_b   1.000
_cell.length_c   1.000
_cell.angle_alpha   90.00
_cell.angle_beta   90.00
_cell.angle_gamma   90.00
#
_symmetry.space_group_name_H-M   'P 1'
#
loop_
_entity.id
_entity.type
_entity.pdbx_description
1 polymer ?
#
loop_
_entity_poly.entity_id
_entity_poly.type
_entity_poly.pdbx_seq_one_letter_code
_entity_poly.pdbx_strand_id
1 'polypeptide(L)'
;MDFETTRLLKRGLPIYTTLAATLLLLTVATILRFGRDIFVPITLAVLLSFVLAPGVRALQRISVKQSVAVVIIVVLGFGAIGTLAVAVGSQIAGLGADLPRYQSTIRNKITNIGGKVAPGGTFTRAMEALDEIGAELQNLRQTQRMTASNGQRAPETKPLPVVIRESGGLLGTLNLVVSPLLHPLATAALVLLLVVFVLTAREDLRNRLVRLLGTDDIQRTTEVIDEAARRLSRLFLAQLALNSIFGAVVATGLWIIGVPSSLLWGIFAGILRFVPYVGGIAGISLPLLLSFAIDPGWSMLLQTAAFFAILSLLLSQVVEPTLLGQRTGLTPIAIVLSASLWTFLWGPIGLVLSTPLTVCLVVIGRHVGKLSFLDIMLGDRPALSPPQLFYQRMLAGDPTEAVLKAKEFLRERALATYYDEIALEGLRLAHQDVARGRLSPERLQIFLRSTRTLIDRLSLVRDPRPKGGQVGAEAAAAVFAAGPDQKVAVEILTAQQLRPDWLGFSPVVCFARPGTLDELIAKMLTQVLAKHGIGSTTIAIDPKANEKELRSFFPKDARLICLSYIDPLSTLHLRHAVQIARREFRGSRVVLGIWRERDAAMGRQLSDAARADIMVPTIGRALEYISRVSRA
;
A
#
# COMPACT_ATOMS: atom_id res chain seq x y z
N MET A 1 40.57 -12.69 24.98
CA MET A 1 39.10 -12.97 24.96
C MET A 1 38.90 -14.14 24.03
N ASP A 2 38.51 -15.29 24.60
CA ASP A 2 38.56 -16.60 23.96
C ASP A 2 37.57 -16.71 22.76
N PHE A 3 38.02 -17.41 21.75
CA PHE A 3 37.28 -17.67 20.49
C PHE A 3 35.91 -18.35 20.75
N GLU A 4 35.78 -19.10 21.82
CA GLU A 4 34.53 -19.73 22.29
C GLU A 4 33.53 -18.72 22.85
N THR A 5 33.96 -17.75 23.62
CA THR A 5 33.11 -16.70 24.19
C THR A 5 32.54 -15.79 23.09
N THR A 6 33.30 -15.54 22.04
CA THR A 6 32.85 -14.77 20.87
C THR A 6 31.83 -15.56 20.01
N ARG A 7 31.94 -16.87 19.94
CA ARG A 7 30.95 -17.75 19.25
C ARG A 7 29.64 -17.88 20.03
N LEU A 8 29.70 -18.00 21.35
CA LEU A 8 28.53 -18.05 22.22
C LEU A 8 27.78 -16.71 22.24
N LEU A 9 28.51 -15.59 22.29
CA LEU A 9 27.94 -14.24 22.14
C LEU A 9 27.26 -14.04 20.79
N LYS A 10 27.86 -14.46 19.69
CA LYS A 10 27.26 -14.35 18.34
C LYS A 10 26.02 -15.24 18.14
N ARG A 11 25.89 -16.36 18.86
CA ARG A 11 24.69 -17.22 18.85
C ARG A 11 23.60 -16.73 19.79
N GLY A 12 23.98 -16.12 20.93
CA GLY A 12 23.03 -15.58 21.91
C GLY A 12 22.42 -14.23 21.51
N LEU A 13 23.19 -13.38 20.81
CA LEU A 13 22.78 -12.04 20.43
C LEU A 13 21.40 -11.97 19.73
N PRO A 14 21.08 -12.83 18.72
CA PRO A 14 19.78 -12.79 18.08
C PRO A 14 18.63 -13.20 19.01
N ILE A 15 18.87 -14.09 19.98
CA ILE A 15 17.86 -14.51 20.96
C ILE A 15 17.56 -13.37 21.93
N TYR A 16 18.58 -12.69 22.45
CA TYR A 16 18.40 -11.53 23.34
C TYR A 16 17.75 -10.35 22.64
N THR A 17 18.08 -10.09 21.37
CA THR A 17 17.45 -9.01 20.58
C THR A 17 16.00 -9.31 20.27
N THR A 18 15.63 -10.55 19.96
CA THR A 18 14.22 -10.94 19.76
C THR A 18 13.43 -10.88 21.06
N LEU A 19 13.99 -11.36 22.17
CA LEU A 19 13.35 -11.27 23.48
C LEU A 19 13.14 -9.81 23.93
N ALA A 20 14.14 -8.96 23.76
CA ALA A 20 14.04 -7.53 24.05
C ALA A 20 12.99 -6.84 23.17
N ALA A 21 12.93 -7.17 21.87
CA ALA A 21 11.95 -6.62 20.97
C ALA A 21 10.51 -7.06 21.33
N THR A 22 10.31 -8.34 21.70
CA THR A 22 8.99 -8.84 22.13
C THR A 22 8.56 -8.23 23.46
N LEU A 23 9.46 -8.09 24.43
CA LEU A 23 9.18 -7.40 25.69
C LEU A 23 8.83 -5.92 25.46
N LEU A 24 9.57 -5.22 24.61
CA LEU A 24 9.28 -3.84 24.25
C LEU A 24 7.89 -3.72 23.62
N LEU A 25 7.55 -4.61 22.70
CA LEU A 25 6.25 -4.61 22.01
C LEU A 25 5.10 -4.87 23.01
N LEU A 26 5.25 -5.84 23.91
CA LEU A 26 4.29 -6.13 24.98
C LEU A 26 4.14 -4.93 25.93
N THR A 27 5.25 -4.30 26.30
CA THR A 27 5.22 -3.10 27.16
C THR A 27 4.48 -1.96 26.50
N VAL A 28 4.76 -1.68 25.22
CA VAL A 28 4.05 -0.65 24.44
C VAL A 28 2.56 -0.97 24.33
N ALA A 29 2.20 -2.22 24.01
CA ALA A 29 0.81 -2.64 23.93
C ALA A 29 0.07 -2.48 25.27
N THR A 30 0.74 -2.84 26.38
CA THR A 30 0.22 -2.67 27.74
C THR A 30 0.00 -1.20 28.08
N ILE A 31 0.97 -0.34 27.80
CA ILE A 31 0.86 1.12 27.99
C ILE A 31 -0.30 1.68 27.17
N LEU A 32 -0.43 1.31 25.89
CA LEU A 32 -1.53 1.75 25.02
C LEU A 32 -2.89 1.26 25.51
N ARG A 33 -2.96 0.05 26.05
CA ARG A 33 -4.20 -0.55 26.58
C ARG A 33 -4.66 0.11 27.87
N PHE A 34 -3.76 0.27 28.84
CA PHE A 34 -4.08 0.87 30.14
C PHE A 34 -4.20 2.41 30.04
N GLY A 35 -3.40 3.04 29.20
CA GLY A 35 -3.44 4.48 28.94
C GLY A 35 -4.47 4.92 27.92
N ARG A 36 -5.45 4.08 27.53
CA ARG A 36 -6.43 4.37 26.49
C ARG A 36 -7.17 5.70 26.71
N ASP A 37 -7.48 6.04 27.97
CA ASP A 37 -8.23 7.25 28.32
C ASP A 37 -7.41 8.53 28.07
N ILE A 38 -6.09 8.41 27.88
CA ILE A 38 -5.18 9.49 27.49
C ILE A 38 -4.86 9.40 25.99
N PHE A 39 -4.50 8.21 25.51
CA PHE A 39 -4.04 8.06 24.11
C PHE A 39 -5.16 8.20 23.08
N VAL A 40 -6.38 7.76 23.40
CA VAL A 40 -7.52 7.88 22.45
C VAL A 40 -7.85 9.36 22.20
N PRO A 41 -8.03 10.24 23.21
CA PRO A 41 -8.24 11.66 22.95
C PRO A 41 -7.10 12.34 22.17
N ILE A 42 -5.85 12.02 22.50
CA ILE A 42 -4.68 12.57 21.77
C ILE A 42 -4.73 12.15 20.30
N THR A 43 -4.96 10.88 20.04
CA THR A 43 -5.01 10.34 18.69
C THR A 43 -6.16 10.93 17.88
N LEU A 44 -7.36 11.03 18.48
CA LEU A 44 -8.52 11.69 17.87
C LEU A 44 -8.20 13.15 17.56
N ALA A 45 -7.55 13.86 18.48
CA ALA A 45 -7.18 15.26 18.26
C ALA A 45 -6.19 15.42 17.10
N VAL A 46 -5.17 14.55 17.00
CA VAL A 46 -4.21 14.55 15.89
C VAL A 46 -4.91 14.24 14.57
N LEU A 47 -5.75 13.20 14.50
CA LEU A 47 -6.46 12.85 13.28
C LEU A 47 -7.43 13.95 12.86
N LEU A 48 -8.20 14.50 13.81
CA LEU A 48 -9.12 15.58 13.54
C LEU A 48 -8.41 16.86 13.09
N SER A 49 -7.21 17.12 13.62
CA SER A 49 -6.39 18.25 13.17
C SER A 49 -5.96 18.12 11.72
N PHE A 50 -5.68 16.89 11.21
CA PHE A 50 -5.40 16.65 9.80
C PHE A 50 -6.61 16.92 8.90
N VAL A 51 -7.82 16.62 9.39
CA VAL A 51 -9.08 16.90 8.68
C VAL A 51 -9.39 18.41 8.66
N LEU A 52 -9.18 19.08 9.78
CA LEU A 52 -9.51 20.52 9.93
C LEU A 52 -8.43 21.44 9.36
N ALA A 53 -7.18 20.99 9.23
CA ALA A 53 -6.06 21.80 8.76
C ALA A 53 -6.26 22.45 7.37
N PRO A 54 -6.89 21.83 6.36
CA PRO A 54 -7.19 22.49 5.09
C PRO A 54 -8.18 23.63 5.23
N GLY A 55 -9.20 23.49 6.11
CA GLY A 55 -10.15 24.55 6.42
C GLY A 55 -9.47 25.77 7.04
N VAL A 56 -8.57 25.54 8.01
CA VAL A 56 -7.76 26.60 8.62
C VAL A 56 -6.90 27.32 7.55
N ARG A 57 -6.25 26.56 6.66
CA ARG A 57 -5.46 27.14 5.56
C ARG A 57 -6.32 27.92 4.57
N ALA A 58 -7.55 27.49 4.31
CA ALA A 58 -8.47 28.21 3.45
C ALA A 58 -8.85 29.60 4.04
N LEU A 59 -9.14 29.67 5.36
CA LEU A 59 -9.39 30.92 6.04
C LEU A 59 -8.14 31.84 6.09
N GLN A 60 -6.97 31.27 6.29
CA GLN A 60 -5.70 32.04 6.26
C GLN A 60 -5.45 32.68 4.89
N ARG A 61 -5.86 32.05 3.78
CA ARG A 61 -5.78 32.63 2.43
C ARG A 61 -6.66 33.89 2.26
N ILE A 62 -7.67 34.07 3.10
CA ILE A 62 -8.55 35.24 3.13
C ILE A 62 -8.06 36.24 4.20
N SER A 63 -6.76 36.19 4.57
CA SER A 63 -6.10 37.07 5.52
C SER A 63 -6.61 36.98 6.97
N VAL A 64 -7.26 35.90 7.38
CA VAL A 64 -7.65 35.68 8.78
C VAL A 64 -6.42 35.23 9.59
N LYS A 65 -6.20 35.84 10.78
CA LYS A 65 -5.13 35.42 11.69
C LYS A 65 -5.26 33.95 12.07
N GLN A 66 -4.14 33.24 12.18
CA GLN A 66 -4.09 31.78 12.45
C GLN A 66 -4.93 31.38 13.65
N SER A 67 -4.79 32.05 14.79
CA SER A 67 -5.54 31.71 16.01
C SER A 67 -7.05 31.85 15.83
N VAL A 68 -7.50 32.88 15.11
CA VAL A 68 -8.92 33.11 14.82
C VAL A 68 -9.45 32.06 13.84
N ALA A 69 -8.69 31.73 12.78
CA ALA A 69 -9.05 30.72 11.83
C ALA A 69 -9.17 29.33 12.49
N VAL A 70 -8.27 28.98 13.42
CA VAL A 70 -8.33 27.74 14.19
C VAL A 70 -9.61 27.69 15.01
N VAL A 71 -9.92 28.75 15.80
CA VAL A 71 -11.12 28.79 16.63
C VAL A 71 -12.39 28.65 15.78
N ILE A 72 -12.51 29.40 14.69
CA ILE A 72 -13.69 29.32 13.80
C ILE A 72 -13.88 27.90 13.26
N ILE A 73 -12.82 27.29 12.71
CA ILE A 73 -12.93 25.94 12.11
C ILE A 73 -13.21 24.87 13.17
N VAL A 74 -12.62 25.00 14.35
CA VAL A 74 -12.88 24.05 15.45
C VAL A 74 -14.32 24.19 15.96
N VAL A 75 -14.82 25.40 16.16
CA VAL A 75 -16.20 25.65 16.58
C VAL A 75 -17.19 25.14 15.52
N LEU A 76 -16.94 25.37 14.23
CA LEU A 76 -17.76 24.82 13.15
C LEU A 76 -17.74 23.29 13.12
N GLY A 77 -16.56 22.67 13.24
CA GLY A 77 -16.41 21.21 13.22
C GLY A 77 -17.08 20.54 14.41
N PHE A 78 -16.83 21.03 15.63
CA PHE A 78 -17.46 20.48 16.83
C PHE A 78 -18.96 20.84 16.91
N GLY A 79 -19.36 21.99 16.42
CA GLY A 79 -20.76 22.39 16.27
C GLY A 79 -21.51 21.42 15.33
N ALA A 80 -20.92 21.08 14.19
CA ALA A 80 -21.48 20.09 13.27
C ALA A 80 -21.60 18.70 13.92
N ILE A 81 -20.56 18.25 14.65
CA ILE A 81 -20.61 16.98 15.39
C ILE A 81 -21.70 17.03 16.48
N GLY A 82 -21.81 18.14 17.20
CA GLY A 82 -22.82 18.31 18.26
C GLY A 82 -24.24 18.30 17.72
N THR A 83 -24.51 19.03 16.63
CA THR A 83 -25.86 19.03 15.99
C THR A 83 -26.19 17.63 15.46
N LEU A 84 -25.23 16.92 14.89
CA LEU A 84 -25.40 15.55 14.44
C LEU A 84 -25.71 14.59 15.61
N ALA A 85 -25.02 14.72 16.74
CA ALA A 85 -25.26 13.92 17.94
C ALA A 85 -26.65 14.14 18.52
N VAL A 86 -27.14 15.39 18.56
CA VAL A 86 -28.50 15.72 18.99
C VAL A 86 -29.55 15.14 18.04
N ALA A 87 -29.34 15.25 16.73
CA ALA A 87 -30.22 14.68 15.72
C ALA A 87 -30.32 13.16 15.83
N VAL A 88 -29.17 12.47 16.00
CA VAL A 88 -29.13 11.02 16.24
C VAL A 88 -29.84 10.65 17.54
N GLY A 89 -29.57 11.36 18.63
CA GLY A 89 -30.18 11.10 19.93
C GLY A 89 -31.71 11.21 19.87
N SER A 90 -32.26 12.25 19.21
CA SER A 90 -33.70 12.42 19.04
C SER A 90 -34.33 11.29 18.22
N GLN A 91 -33.66 10.80 17.18
CA GLN A 91 -34.17 9.70 16.36
C GLN A 91 -34.12 8.35 17.09
N ILE A 92 -33.06 8.10 17.89
CA ILE A 92 -32.99 6.89 18.75
C ILE A 92 -34.12 6.90 19.76
N ALA A 93 -34.41 8.05 20.39
CA ALA A 93 -35.55 8.19 21.32
C ALA A 93 -36.88 7.90 20.64
N GLY A 94 -37.08 8.38 19.39
CA GLY A 94 -38.27 8.09 18.58
C GLY A 94 -38.43 6.60 18.26
N LEU A 95 -37.34 5.94 17.80
CA LEU A 95 -37.36 4.50 17.56
C LEU A 95 -37.71 3.68 18.80
N GLY A 96 -37.17 4.07 19.96
CA GLY A 96 -37.50 3.42 21.24
C GLY A 96 -39.00 3.53 21.60
N ALA A 97 -39.66 4.63 21.23
CA ALA A 97 -41.11 4.81 21.46
C ALA A 97 -41.97 3.91 20.55
N ASP A 98 -41.51 3.62 19.33
CA ASP A 98 -42.25 2.82 18.35
C ASP A 98 -41.98 1.32 18.42
N LEU A 99 -41.02 0.87 19.25
CA LEU A 99 -40.62 -0.52 19.39
C LEU A 99 -41.81 -1.51 19.62
N PRO A 100 -42.83 -1.17 20.45
CA PRO A 100 -43.98 -2.08 20.67
C PRO A 100 -44.79 -2.34 19.40
N ARG A 101 -44.86 -1.38 18.49
CA ARG A 101 -45.58 -1.54 17.21
C ARG A 101 -44.81 -2.51 16.30
N TYR A 102 -43.49 -2.46 16.30
CA TYR A 102 -42.66 -3.35 15.49
C TYR A 102 -42.75 -4.79 15.97
N GLN A 103 -42.83 -5.03 17.28
CA GLN A 103 -42.98 -6.35 17.87
C GLN A 103 -44.21 -7.08 17.35
N SER A 104 -45.37 -6.41 17.25
CA SER A 104 -46.62 -7.02 16.74
C SER A 104 -46.50 -7.39 15.26
N THR A 105 -45.87 -6.56 14.43
CA THR A 105 -45.67 -6.82 13.01
C THR A 105 -44.74 -8.01 12.78
N ILE A 106 -43.62 -8.07 13.51
CA ILE A 106 -42.68 -9.17 13.47
C ILE A 106 -43.37 -10.48 13.87
N ARG A 107 -44.13 -10.48 14.97
CA ARG A 107 -44.86 -11.65 15.45
C ARG A 107 -45.82 -12.18 14.40
N ASN A 108 -46.64 -11.30 13.79
CA ASN A 108 -47.59 -11.70 12.74
C ASN A 108 -46.92 -12.27 11.49
N LYS A 109 -45.78 -11.70 11.06
CA LYS A 109 -45.02 -12.25 9.93
C LYS A 109 -44.42 -13.60 10.24
N ILE A 110 -43.85 -13.73 11.43
CA ILE A 110 -43.23 -14.97 11.90
C ILE A 110 -44.27 -16.09 11.97
N THR A 111 -45.48 -15.81 12.53
CA THR A 111 -46.56 -16.80 12.58
C THR A 111 -47.07 -17.18 11.19
N ASN A 112 -47.16 -16.24 10.26
CA ASN A 112 -47.56 -16.49 8.87
C ASN A 112 -46.54 -17.33 8.07
N ILE A 113 -45.23 -17.21 8.37
CA ILE A 113 -44.17 -18.01 7.78
C ILE A 113 -44.08 -19.36 8.49
N GLY A 114 -44.16 -19.38 9.83
CA GLY A 114 -44.08 -20.59 10.67
C GLY A 114 -45.26 -21.54 10.52
N GLY A 115 -46.45 -21.03 10.18
CA GLY A 115 -47.62 -21.88 9.85
C GLY A 115 -47.43 -22.73 8.60
N LYS A 116 -46.39 -22.50 7.81
CA LYS A 116 -46.03 -23.28 6.62
C LYS A 116 -44.78 -24.20 6.81
N VAL A 117 -44.13 -24.13 7.98
CA VAL A 117 -42.89 -24.89 8.28
C VAL A 117 -43.15 -25.68 9.59
N ALA A 118 -42.80 -26.98 9.59
CA ALA A 118 -43.08 -27.92 10.65
C ALA A 118 -42.67 -27.46 12.07
N PRO A 119 -43.44 -27.85 13.12
CA PRO A 119 -43.17 -27.46 14.50
C PRO A 119 -41.96 -28.23 15.04
N GLY A 120 -40.96 -27.47 15.47
CA GLY A 120 -39.82 -28.00 16.22
C GLY A 120 -38.45 -27.63 15.64
N GLY A 121 -37.93 -26.46 15.97
CA GLY A 121 -36.60 -26.03 15.57
C GLY A 121 -36.17 -24.72 16.20
N THR A 122 -35.03 -24.22 15.78
CA THR A 122 -34.44 -22.91 16.14
C THR A 122 -35.41 -21.73 16.14
N PHE A 123 -36.53 -21.87 15.47
CA PHE A 123 -37.58 -20.87 15.31
C PHE A 123 -38.44 -20.68 16.59
N THR A 124 -38.76 -21.75 17.32
CA THR A 124 -39.44 -21.67 18.63
C THR A 124 -38.57 -20.98 19.67
N ARG A 125 -37.24 -21.24 19.65
CA ARG A 125 -36.32 -20.55 20.54
C ARG A 125 -36.19 -19.06 20.26
N ALA A 126 -36.24 -18.64 18.99
CA ALA A 126 -36.23 -17.22 18.63
C ALA A 126 -37.51 -16.50 19.06
N MET A 127 -38.69 -17.19 19.06
CA MET A 127 -39.92 -16.67 19.59
C MET A 127 -39.89 -16.54 21.12
N GLU A 128 -39.42 -17.55 21.83
CA GLU A 128 -39.23 -17.51 23.28
C GLU A 128 -38.30 -16.37 23.71
N ALA A 129 -37.19 -16.15 23.00
CA ALA A 129 -36.27 -15.03 23.25
C ALA A 129 -36.90 -13.66 22.98
N LEU A 130 -37.78 -13.53 21.97
CA LEU A 130 -38.51 -12.29 21.70
C LEU A 130 -39.59 -12.02 22.75
N ASP A 131 -40.30 -13.05 23.24
CA ASP A 131 -41.28 -12.93 24.31
C ASP A 131 -40.59 -12.59 25.66
N GLU A 132 -39.39 -13.13 25.93
CA GLU A 132 -38.60 -12.84 27.11
C GLU A 132 -38.09 -11.37 27.09
N ILE A 133 -37.56 -10.90 25.95
CA ILE A 133 -37.18 -9.49 25.76
C ILE A 133 -38.39 -8.57 25.88
N GLY A 134 -39.55 -8.95 25.35
CA GLY A 134 -40.80 -8.20 25.45
C GLY A 134 -41.31 -8.09 26.90
N ALA A 135 -41.25 -9.17 27.65
CA ALA A 135 -41.62 -9.21 29.09
C ALA A 135 -40.66 -8.36 29.93
N GLU A 136 -39.36 -8.40 29.66
CA GLU A 136 -38.33 -7.59 30.33
C GLU A 136 -38.56 -6.09 30.09
N LEU A 137 -38.85 -5.70 28.84
CA LEU A 137 -39.19 -4.31 28.49
C LEU A 137 -40.52 -3.83 29.11
N GLN A 138 -41.53 -4.71 29.24
CA GLN A 138 -42.78 -4.37 29.94
C GLN A 138 -42.54 -4.23 31.44
N ASN A 139 -41.74 -5.07 32.06
CA ASN A 139 -41.34 -4.98 33.46
C ASN A 139 -40.61 -3.66 33.75
N LEU A 140 -39.70 -3.25 32.87
CA LEU A 140 -38.99 -1.96 32.99
C LEU A 140 -39.98 -0.76 32.90
N ARG A 141 -41.01 -0.85 32.05
CA ARG A 141 -42.06 0.20 31.93
C ARG A 141 -43.04 0.20 33.12
N GLN A 142 -43.40 -0.96 33.65
CA GLN A 142 -44.23 -1.04 34.83
C GLN A 142 -43.52 -0.49 36.06
N THR A 143 -42.25 -0.78 36.21
CA THR A 143 -41.39 -0.24 37.28
C THR A 143 -41.31 1.29 37.19
N GLN A 144 -41.25 1.88 36.00
CA GLN A 144 -41.31 3.34 35.81
C GLN A 144 -42.68 3.95 36.05
N ARG A 145 -43.78 3.24 35.79
CA ARG A 145 -45.15 3.74 36.06
C ARG A 145 -45.54 3.58 37.51
N MET A 146 -45.07 2.55 38.22
CA MET A 146 -45.34 2.38 39.66
C MET A 146 -44.59 3.40 40.53
N THR A 147 -43.50 3.97 40.05
CA THR A 147 -42.83 5.08 40.73
C THR A 147 -43.54 6.44 40.53
N ALA A 148 -44.47 6.54 39.59
CA ALA A 148 -45.21 7.78 39.30
C ALA A 148 -46.64 7.84 39.89
N SER A 149 -47.19 6.75 40.43
CA SER A 149 -48.54 6.68 40.96
C SER A 149 -48.58 6.06 42.36
N ASN A 150 -48.51 6.89 43.32
CA ASN A 150 -49.30 6.94 44.53
C ASN A 150 -49.29 5.79 45.54
N GLY A 151 -49.09 6.21 46.80
CA GLY A 151 -49.37 5.45 47.98
C GLY A 151 -50.81 5.00 48.12
N GLN A 152 -50.97 3.69 48.24
CA GLN A 152 -51.95 3.04 49.11
C GLN A 152 -51.64 1.54 49.27
N ARG A 153 -51.43 1.21 50.54
CA ARG A 153 -51.53 -0.05 51.31
C ARG A 153 -51.37 -1.42 50.61
N ALA A 154 -50.42 -2.13 51.22
CA ALA A 154 -50.05 -3.51 51.03
C ALA A 154 -51.15 -4.52 51.38
N PRO A 155 -50.99 -5.80 50.91
CA PRO A 155 -50.79 -6.88 51.89
C PRO A 155 -49.44 -7.62 51.68
N GLU A 156 -48.98 -8.12 52.82
CA GLU A 156 -47.75 -8.86 53.08
C GLU A 156 -47.54 -10.07 52.16
N THR A 157 -46.32 -10.24 51.65
CA THR A 157 -45.67 -11.55 51.65
C THR A 157 -44.27 -11.51 51.06
N LYS A 158 -43.33 -12.12 51.79
CA LYS A 158 -41.94 -12.58 51.52
C LYS A 158 -40.84 -11.54 51.28
N PRO A 159 -39.70 -11.64 52.00
CA PRO A 159 -38.60 -10.71 51.86
C PRO A 159 -37.82 -10.98 50.56
N LEU A 160 -38.04 -10.12 49.59
CA LEU A 160 -37.11 -9.92 48.49
C LEU A 160 -35.95 -9.05 48.99
N PRO A 161 -34.71 -9.28 48.59
CA PRO A 161 -33.57 -8.41 48.92
C PRO A 161 -33.87 -7.01 48.35
N VAL A 162 -34.25 -6.11 49.24
CA VAL A 162 -34.42 -4.69 48.94
C VAL A 162 -33.03 -4.10 48.77
N VAL A 163 -32.59 -3.93 47.55
CA VAL A 163 -31.59 -2.93 47.26
C VAL A 163 -32.23 -1.57 47.56
N ILE A 164 -31.84 -0.98 48.70
CA ILE A 164 -32.22 0.39 49.06
C ILE A 164 -31.71 1.32 47.96
N ARG A 165 -32.53 1.60 46.97
CA ARG A 165 -32.35 2.76 46.12
C ARG A 165 -32.82 3.96 46.90
N GLU A 166 -31.89 4.72 47.43
CA GLU A 166 -32.16 6.07 47.91
C GLU A 166 -33.02 6.78 46.86
N SER A 167 -34.24 7.13 47.19
CA SER A 167 -35.12 7.98 46.41
C SER A 167 -34.50 9.37 46.38
N GLY A 168 -33.50 9.52 45.51
CA GLY A 168 -32.89 10.80 45.21
C GLY A 168 -33.97 11.66 44.57
N GLY A 169 -34.30 12.74 45.24
CA GLY A 169 -35.08 13.83 44.67
C GLY A 169 -34.51 14.34 43.35
N LEU A 170 -34.90 15.48 42.85
CA LEU A 170 -34.38 16.11 41.63
C LEU A 170 -32.85 15.90 41.37
N LEU A 171 -32.05 15.87 42.45
CA LEU A 171 -30.62 15.57 42.42
C LEU A 171 -30.27 14.12 42.02
N GLY A 172 -31.07 13.13 42.41
CA GLY A 172 -30.85 11.73 42.02
C GLY A 172 -31.21 11.46 40.57
N THR A 173 -32.27 12.10 40.07
CA THR A 173 -32.66 12.03 38.65
C THR A 173 -31.66 12.78 37.76
N LEU A 174 -31.16 13.92 38.22
CA LEU A 174 -30.06 14.63 37.55
C LEU A 174 -28.79 13.79 37.50
N ASN A 175 -28.44 13.09 38.57
CA ASN A 175 -27.25 12.25 38.61
C ASN A 175 -27.36 11.02 37.67
N LEU A 176 -28.55 10.44 37.53
CA LEU A 176 -28.83 9.34 36.60
C LEU A 176 -28.71 9.74 35.13
N VAL A 177 -29.02 11.00 34.78
CA VAL A 177 -28.97 11.51 33.42
C VAL A 177 -27.60 12.15 33.12
N VAL A 178 -27.05 12.89 34.07
CA VAL A 178 -25.84 13.69 33.88
C VAL A 178 -24.58 12.82 34.01
N SER A 179 -24.55 11.84 34.93
CA SER A 179 -23.36 10.99 35.15
C SER A 179 -22.89 10.23 33.90
N PRO A 180 -23.77 9.56 33.11
CA PRO A 180 -23.32 8.89 31.89
C PRO A 180 -22.87 9.85 30.79
N LEU A 181 -23.30 11.12 30.81
CA LEU A 181 -22.92 12.14 29.83
C LEU A 181 -21.64 12.89 30.18
N LEU A 182 -21.30 12.96 31.49
CA LEU A 182 -20.12 13.69 31.95
C LEU A 182 -18.81 13.13 31.34
N HIS A 183 -18.64 11.82 31.29
CA HIS A 183 -17.41 11.22 30.78
C HIS A 183 -17.21 11.45 29.26
N PRO A 184 -18.19 11.22 28.38
CA PRO A 184 -18.09 11.58 26.96
C PRO A 184 -17.87 13.08 26.73
N LEU A 185 -18.54 13.93 27.51
CA LEU A 185 -18.43 15.38 27.38
C LEU A 185 -17.03 15.88 27.81
N ALA A 186 -16.50 15.36 28.92
CA ALA A 186 -15.14 15.65 29.38
C ALA A 186 -14.11 15.20 28.33
N THR A 187 -14.27 14.02 27.75
CA THR A 187 -13.41 13.51 26.68
C THR A 187 -13.50 14.39 25.43
N ALA A 188 -14.70 14.80 25.03
CA ALA A 188 -14.89 15.70 23.89
C ALA A 188 -14.25 17.07 24.13
N ALA A 189 -14.39 17.63 25.35
CA ALA A 189 -13.73 18.89 25.74
C ALA A 189 -12.19 18.77 25.70
N LEU A 190 -11.65 17.64 26.19
CA LEU A 190 -10.21 17.37 26.11
C LEU A 190 -9.74 17.27 24.66
N VAL A 191 -10.47 16.54 23.80
CA VAL A 191 -10.16 16.42 22.36
C VAL A 191 -10.19 17.80 21.69
N LEU A 192 -11.23 18.61 21.98
CA LEU A 192 -11.36 19.97 21.45
C LEU A 192 -10.15 20.83 21.84
N LEU A 193 -9.78 20.84 23.12
CA LEU A 193 -8.62 21.56 23.63
C LEU A 193 -7.34 21.13 22.91
N LEU A 194 -7.12 19.81 22.80
CA LEU A 194 -5.93 19.25 22.13
C LEU A 194 -5.90 19.61 20.63
N VAL A 195 -7.06 19.58 19.94
CA VAL A 195 -7.16 19.99 18.52
C VAL A 195 -6.72 21.44 18.35
N VAL A 196 -7.19 22.34 19.22
CA VAL A 196 -6.79 23.76 19.19
C VAL A 196 -5.29 23.88 19.37
N PHE A 197 -4.69 23.19 20.35
CA PHE A 197 -3.25 23.23 20.59
C PHE A 197 -2.46 22.65 19.41
N VAL A 198 -2.85 21.49 18.87
CA VAL A 198 -2.16 20.85 17.74
C VAL A 198 -2.22 21.74 16.49
N LEU A 199 -3.36 22.37 16.21
CA LEU A 199 -3.49 23.28 15.05
C LEU A 199 -2.72 24.60 15.24
N THR A 200 -2.67 25.12 16.46
CA THR A 200 -1.96 26.38 16.78
C THR A 200 -0.45 26.17 16.82
N ALA A 201 0.01 25.08 17.45
CA ALA A 201 1.44 24.73 17.60
C ALA A 201 1.98 23.87 16.45
N ARG A 202 1.28 23.78 15.32
CA ARG A 202 1.60 22.88 14.22
C ARG A 202 3.04 23.00 13.71
N GLU A 203 3.54 24.21 13.54
CA GLU A 203 4.90 24.46 13.04
C GLU A 203 5.97 24.04 14.06
N ASP A 204 5.74 24.34 15.35
CA ASP A 204 6.64 23.93 16.43
C ASP A 204 6.71 22.41 16.56
N LEU A 205 5.55 21.74 16.55
CA LEU A 205 5.48 20.27 16.58
C LEU A 205 6.20 19.63 15.38
N ARG A 206 6.01 20.19 14.19
CA ARG A 206 6.71 19.75 12.98
C ARG A 206 8.23 19.90 13.13
N ASN A 207 8.70 21.06 13.57
CA ASN A 207 10.14 21.33 13.74
C ASN A 207 10.79 20.42 14.80
N ARG A 208 10.06 20.10 15.86
CA ARG A 208 10.49 19.11 16.87
C ARG A 208 10.58 17.69 16.28
N LEU A 209 9.59 17.29 15.48
CA LEU A 209 9.63 15.98 14.78
C LEU A 209 10.79 15.91 13.78
N VAL A 210 11.04 16.95 13.00
CA VAL A 210 12.19 17.03 12.09
C VAL A 210 13.50 16.86 12.88
N ARG A 211 13.64 17.52 14.03
CA ARG A 211 14.84 17.44 14.86
C ARG A 211 15.03 16.05 15.50
N LEU A 212 13.95 15.38 15.86
CA LEU A 212 14.01 14.04 16.46
C LEU A 212 14.31 12.92 15.44
N LEU A 213 13.84 13.07 14.21
CA LEU A 213 13.92 12.03 13.18
C LEU A 213 15.05 12.27 12.17
N GLY A 214 15.46 13.53 11.99
CA GLY A 214 16.45 13.96 10.98
C GLY A 214 17.81 14.25 11.59
N THR A 215 18.60 13.22 11.89
CA THR A 215 19.94 13.40 12.44
C THR A 215 20.98 13.78 11.36
N ASP A 216 20.82 13.33 10.11
CA ASP A 216 21.85 13.44 9.08
C ASP A 216 21.46 14.34 7.88
N ASP A 217 20.15 14.52 7.60
CA ASP A 217 19.66 15.35 6.48
C ASP A 217 18.32 16.01 6.82
N ILE A 218 18.41 17.24 7.32
CA ILE A 218 17.24 18.03 7.74
C ILE A 218 16.33 18.36 6.56
N GLN A 219 16.88 18.68 5.38
CA GLN A 219 16.09 19.08 4.22
C GLN A 219 15.24 17.91 3.74
N ARG A 220 15.84 16.76 3.53
CA ARG A 220 15.15 15.54 3.10
C ARG A 220 14.10 15.08 4.11
N THR A 221 14.43 15.13 5.40
CA THR A 221 13.49 14.77 6.48
C THR A 221 12.29 15.72 6.51
N THR A 222 12.52 17.01 6.28
CA THR A 222 11.45 18.03 6.21
C THR A 222 10.50 17.76 5.05
N GLU A 223 11.03 17.54 3.85
CA GLU A 223 10.23 17.24 2.66
C GLU A 223 9.37 15.98 2.84
N VAL A 224 9.95 14.96 3.46
CA VAL A 224 9.28 13.68 3.75
C VAL A 224 8.13 13.86 4.74
N ILE A 225 8.34 14.57 5.85
CA ILE A 225 7.30 14.82 6.86
C ILE A 225 6.15 15.64 6.25
N ASP A 226 6.47 16.66 5.46
CA ASP A 226 5.46 17.48 4.80
C ASP A 226 4.67 16.70 3.76
N GLU A 227 5.32 15.85 2.97
CA GLU A 227 4.64 15.00 2.00
C GLU A 227 3.76 13.96 2.70
N ALA A 228 4.23 13.33 3.77
CA ALA A 228 3.46 12.40 4.58
C ALA A 228 2.21 13.08 5.17
N ALA A 229 2.37 14.27 5.76
CA ALA A 229 1.26 15.04 6.33
C ALA A 229 0.23 15.45 5.26
N ARG A 230 0.69 15.88 4.06
CA ARG A 230 -0.20 16.20 2.92
C ARG A 230 -0.97 14.98 2.43
N ARG A 231 -0.30 13.84 2.29
CA ARG A 231 -0.94 12.58 1.85
C ARG A 231 -1.97 12.10 2.85
N LEU A 232 -1.62 12.07 4.14
CA LEU A 232 -2.55 11.69 5.21
C LEU A 232 -3.78 12.59 5.24
N SER A 233 -3.59 13.92 5.25
CA SER A 233 -4.70 14.88 5.24
C SER A 233 -5.63 14.66 4.04
N ARG A 234 -5.06 14.43 2.85
CA ARG A 234 -5.82 14.18 1.62
C ARG A 234 -6.61 12.87 1.68
N LEU A 235 -6.00 11.80 2.19
CA LEU A 235 -6.65 10.51 2.38
C LEU A 235 -7.83 10.62 3.37
N PHE A 236 -7.62 11.27 4.52
CA PHE A 236 -8.68 11.44 5.51
C PHE A 236 -9.84 12.28 5.01
N LEU A 237 -9.56 13.38 4.30
CA LEU A 237 -10.60 14.20 3.70
C LEU A 237 -11.38 13.45 2.63
N ALA A 238 -10.69 12.71 1.76
CA ALA A 238 -11.35 11.89 0.75
C ALA A 238 -12.23 10.81 1.38
N GLN A 239 -11.73 10.12 2.42
CA GLN A 239 -12.49 9.11 3.16
C GLN A 239 -13.70 9.72 3.88
N LEU A 240 -13.52 10.86 4.55
CA LEU A 240 -14.61 11.56 5.23
C LEU A 240 -15.68 12.03 4.22
N ALA A 241 -15.25 12.64 3.12
CA ALA A 241 -16.16 13.10 2.07
C ALA A 241 -16.93 11.92 1.46
N LEU A 242 -16.24 10.83 1.12
CA LEU A 242 -16.87 9.63 0.57
C LEU A 242 -17.90 9.03 1.54
N ASN A 243 -17.53 8.88 2.81
CA ASN A 243 -18.42 8.33 3.83
C ASN A 243 -19.61 9.26 4.14
N SER A 244 -19.40 10.58 4.10
CA SER A 244 -20.47 11.56 4.27
C SER A 244 -21.45 11.55 3.08
N ILE A 245 -20.93 11.50 1.86
CA ILE A 245 -21.77 11.39 0.64
C ILE A 245 -22.56 10.07 0.67
N PHE A 246 -21.91 8.97 1.01
CA PHE A 246 -22.55 7.67 1.15
C PHE A 246 -23.69 7.72 2.19
N GLY A 247 -23.41 8.27 3.38
CA GLY A 247 -24.40 8.42 4.43
C GLY A 247 -25.61 9.29 4.00
N ALA A 248 -25.33 10.38 3.28
CA ALA A 248 -26.37 11.26 2.73
C ALA A 248 -27.25 10.53 1.68
N VAL A 249 -26.62 9.76 0.78
CA VAL A 249 -27.34 8.95 -0.22
C VAL A 249 -28.20 7.89 0.46
N VAL A 250 -27.66 7.19 1.48
CA VAL A 250 -28.41 6.21 2.26
C VAL A 250 -29.60 6.86 2.99
N ALA A 251 -29.36 8.00 3.66
CA ALA A 251 -30.44 8.73 4.33
C ALA A 251 -31.56 9.13 3.36
N THR A 252 -31.19 9.69 2.21
CA THR A 252 -32.15 10.13 1.19
C THR A 252 -32.90 8.95 0.57
N GLY A 253 -32.21 7.87 0.24
CA GLY A 253 -32.82 6.67 -0.34
C GLY A 253 -33.80 6.01 0.62
N LEU A 254 -33.43 5.84 1.89
CA LEU A 254 -34.32 5.30 2.93
C LEU A 254 -35.50 6.23 3.22
N TRP A 255 -35.30 7.53 3.15
CA TRP A 255 -36.39 8.51 3.28
C TRP A 255 -37.43 8.39 2.15
N ILE A 256 -36.96 8.24 0.89
CA ILE A 256 -37.85 8.05 -0.27
C ILE A 256 -38.63 6.74 -0.16
N ILE A 257 -38.03 5.68 0.36
CA ILE A 257 -38.68 4.38 0.59
C ILE A 257 -39.72 4.46 1.74
N GLY A 258 -39.55 5.44 2.63
CA GLY A 258 -40.42 5.62 3.79
C GLY A 258 -39.94 4.92 5.05
N VAL A 259 -38.67 4.51 5.12
CA VAL A 259 -38.08 3.92 6.33
C VAL A 259 -37.91 4.99 7.41
N PRO A 260 -38.48 4.81 8.62
CA PRO A 260 -38.37 5.79 9.70
C PRO A 260 -36.93 5.95 10.17
N SER A 261 -36.65 7.13 10.72
CA SER A 261 -35.29 7.49 11.18
C SER A 261 -34.21 7.33 10.12
N SER A 262 -34.54 7.60 8.85
CA SER A 262 -33.64 7.44 7.69
C SER A 262 -32.32 8.20 7.86
N LEU A 263 -32.35 9.39 8.50
CA LEU A 263 -31.13 10.17 8.79
C LEU A 263 -30.21 9.43 9.77
N LEU A 264 -30.74 8.79 10.80
CA LEU A 264 -30.00 7.97 11.75
C LEU A 264 -29.25 6.85 11.01
N TRP A 265 -29.94 6.12 10.14
CA TRP A 265 -29.37 5.00 9.40
C TRP A 265 -28.34 5.47 8.39
N GLY A 266 -28.53 6.63 7.76
CA GLY A 266 -27.55 7.23 6.88
C GLY A 266 -26.27 7.62 7.62
N ILE A 267 -26.38 8.29 8.76
CA ILE A 267 -25.23 8.64 9.61
C ILE A 267 -24.50 7.37 10.09
N PHE A 268 -25.27 6.39 10.57
CA PHE A 268 -24.74 5.14 11.07
C PHE A 268 -23.99 4.36 9.97
N ALA A 269 -24.58 4.25 8.78
CA ALA A 269 -23.94 3.64 7.63
C ALA A 269 -22.65 4.36 7.22
N GLY A 270 -22.64 5.70 7.24
CA GLY A 270 -21.45 6.51 6.96
C GLY A 270 -20.33 6.31 7.99
N ILE A 271 -20.66 6.23 9.28
CA ILE A 271 -19.70 5.97 10.36
C ILE A 271 -19.17 4.54 10.29
N LEU A 272 -20.06 3.55 10.15
CA LEU A 272 -19.66 2.15 10.07
C LEU A 272 -18.76 1.87 8.89
N ARG A 273 -18.88 2.63 7.80
CA ARG A 273 -18.01 2.48 6.62
C ARG A 273 -16.52 2.77 6.91
N PHE A 274 -16.18 3.40 8.02
CA PHE A 274 -14.79 3.47 8.47
C PHE A 274 -14.24 2.09 8.88
N VAL A 275 -15.13 1.14 9.20
CA VAL A 275 -14.76 -0.23 9.58
C VAL A 275 -14.75 -1.11 8.32
N PRO A 276 -13.59 -1.54 7.83
CA PRO A 276 -13.51 -2.37 6.63
C PRO A 276 -14.26 -3.70 6.82
N TYR A 277 -14.90 -4.18 5.76
CA TYR A 277 -15.68 -5.43 5.67
C TYR A 277 -16.92 -5.48 6.59
N VAL A 278 -16.76 -5.22 7.88
CA VAL A 278 -17.85 -5.30 8.88
C VAL A 278 -18.83 -4.14 8.69
N GLY A 279 -18.32 -2.95 8.41
CA GLY A 279 -19.13 -1.74 8.33
C GLY A 279 -20.17 -1.76 7.21
N GLY A 280 -19.81 -2.30 6.06
CA GLY A 280 -20.75 -2.47 4.95
C GLY A 280 -21.90 -3.39 5.29
N ILE A 281 -21.59 -4.56 5.86
CA ILE A 281 -22.60 -5.56 6.25
C ILE A 281 -23.52 -5.00 7.36
N ALA A 282 -22.94 -4.47 8.43
CA ALA A 282 -23.71 -3.93 9.56
C ALA A 282 -24.54 -2.71 9.16
N GLY A 283 -23.99 -1.81 8.31
CA GLY A 283 -24.70 -0.64 7.80
C GLY A 283 -25.91 -0.96 6.92
N ILE A 284 -25.92 -2.10 6.26
CA ILE A 284 -27.02 -2.57 5.41
C ILE A 284 -28.02 -3.42 6.22
N SER A 285 -27.54 -4.31 7.09
CA SER A 285 -28.39 -5.27 7.79
C SER A 285 -29.39 -4.62 8.73
N LEU A 286 -29.01 -3.55 9.43
CA LEU A 286 -29.88 -2.89 10.40
C LEU A 286 -31.09 -2.19 9.74
N PRO A 287 -30.95 -1.36 8.68
CA PRO A 287 -32.09 -0.82 7.95
C PRO A 287 -32.96 -1.90 7.30
N LEU A 288 -32.37 -3.01 6.82
CA LEU A 288 -33.13 -4.15 6.29
C LEU A 288 -33.97 -4.83 7.36
N LEU A 289 -33.42 -5.08 8.54
CA LEU A 289 -34.15 -5.64 9.68
C LEU A 289 -35.29 -4.72 10.11
N LEU A 290 -35.05 -3.40 10.13
CA LEU A 290 -36.08 -2.44 10.46
C LEU A 290 -37.18 -2.41 9.39
N SER A 291 -36.85 -2.40 8.11
CA SER A 291 -37.82 -2.47 7.01
C SER A 291 -38.67 -3.73 7.08
N PHE A 292 -38.06 -4.85 7.48
CA PHE A 292 -38.78 -6.11 7.75
C PHE A 292 -39.76 -5.97 8.93
N ALA A 293 -39.39 -5.22 9.97
CA ALA A 293 -40.17 -5.09 11.20
C ALA A 293 -41.35 -4.14 11.06
N ILE A 294 -41.27 -3.14 10.17
CA ILE A 294 -42.27 -2.04 10.09
C ILE A 294 -43.41 -2.37 9.13
N ASP A 295 -43.06 -2.80 7.90
CA ASP A 295 -44.06 -3.02 6.85
C ASP A 295 -44.76 -4.36 7.06
N PRO A 296 -46.11 -4.44 7.18
CA PRO A 296 -46.84 -5.69 7.20
C PRO A 296 -46.60 -6.55 5.92
N GLY A 297 -46.36 -5.89 4.80
CA GLY A 297 -45.98 -6.53 3.52
C GLY A 297 -44.48 -6.85 3.38
N TRP A 298 -44.08 -7.14 2.17
CA TRP A 298 -42.67 -7.39 1.78
C TRP A 298 -42.08 -6.24 0.94
N SER A 299 -42.92 -5.25 0.58
CA SER A 299 -42.56 -4.23 -0.40
C SER A 299 -41.43 -3.34 0.08
N MET A 300 -41.48 -2.86 1.31
CA MET A 300 -40.44 -2.01 1.90
C MET A 300 -39.11 -2.74 2.06
N LEU A 301 -39.16 -4.02 2.49
CA LEU A 301 -37.95 -4.85 2.58
C LEU A 301 -37.29 -5.03 1.21
N LEU A 302 -38.09 -5.39 0.18
CA LEU A 302 -37.57 -5.60 -1.18
C LEU A 302 -37.03 -4.30 -1.78
N GLN A 303 -37.69 -3.18 -1.62
CA GLN A 303 -37.22 -1.87 -2.06
C GLN A 303 -35.90 -1.48 -1.38
N THR A 304 -35.81 -1.67 -0.05
CA THR A 304 -34.59 -1.41 0.72
C THR A 304 -33.46 -2.33 0.29
N ALA A 305 -33.72 -3.62 0.08
CA ALA A 305 -32.72 -4.58 -0.41
C ALA A 305 -32.22 -4.22 -1.82
N ALA A 306 -33.15 -3.90 -2.73
CA ALA A 306 -32.82 -3.49 -4.10
C ALA A 306 -32.00 -2.18 -4.10
N PHE A 307 -32.38 -1.20 -3.29
CA PHE A 307 -31.65 0.06 -3.12
C PHE A 307 -30.20 -0.19 -2.67
N PHE A 308 -29.99 -0.98 -1.62
CA PHE A 308 -28.64 -1.28 -1.15
C PHE A 308 -27.85 -2.13 -2.14
N ALA A 309 -28.48 -3.05 -2.87
CA ALA A 309 -27.80 -3.85 -3.91
C ALA A 309 -27.30 -2.94 -5.03
N ILE A 310 -28.14 -2.03 -5.55
CA ILE A 310 -27.76 -1.07 -6.59
C ILE A 310 -26.67 -0.12 -6.07
N LEU A 311 -26.86 0.43 -4.87
CA LEU A 311 -25.90 1.35 -4.27
C LEU A 311 -24.53 0.69 -4.06
N SER A 312 -24.49 -0.54 -3.57
CA SER A 312 -23.25 -1.30 -3.37
C SER A 312 -22.55 -1.58 -4.69
N LEU A 313 -23.31 -1.93 -5.72
CA LEU A 313 -22.76 -2.17 -7.05
C LEU A 313 -22.17 -0.89 -7.67
N LEU A 314 -22.88 0.23 -7.58
CA LEU A 314 -22.39 1.53 -8.07
C LEU A 314 -21.13 1.96 -7.32
N LEU A 315 -21.11 1.79 -6.00
CA LEU A 315 -19.94 2.14 -5.21
C LEU A 315 -18.71 1.32 -5.58
N SER A 316 -18.84 0.00 -5.60
CA SER A 316 -17.71 -0.91 -5.80
C SER A 316 -17.17 -0.86 -7.23
N GLN A 317 -18.02 -0.61 -8.24
CA GLN A 317 -17.61 -0.64 -9.64
C GLN A 317 -17.25 0.73 -10.21
N VAL A 318 -17.85 1.82 -9.67
CA VAL A 318 -17.68 3.16 -10.25
C VAL A 318 -16.99 4.12 -9.28
N VAL A 319 -17.51 4.26 -8.07
CA VAL A 319 -17.07 5.32 -7.16
C VAL A 319 -15.69 5.02 -6.54
N GLU A 320 -15.50 3.80 -6.04
CA GLU A 320 -14.22 3.41 -5.43
C GLU A 320 -13.05 3.43 -6.42
N PRO A 321 -13.16 2.89 -7.65
CA PRO A 321 -12.07 2.97 -8.61
C PRO A 321 -11.75 4.41 -9.07
N THR A 322 -12.78 5.26 -9.22
CA THR A 322 -12.61 6.63 -9.74
C THR A 322 -12.10 7.61 -8.68
N LEU A 323 -12.57 7.53 -7.45
CA LEU A 323 -12.24 8.49 -6.38
C LEU A 323 -11.05 8.05 -5.52
N LEU A 324 -10.95 6.77 -5.20
CA LEU A 324 -9.88 6.22 -4.39
C LEU A 324 -8.71 5.70 -5.21
N GLY A 325 -8.86 5.59 -6.55
CA GLY A 325 -7.87 5.34 -7.63
C GLY A 325 -6.65 4.48 -7.32
N GLN A 326 -6.24 4.41 -6.10
CA GLN A 326 -5.21 3.54 -5.55
C GLN A 326 -5.56 3.21 -4.10
N ARG A 327 -5.52 1.93 -3.81
CA ARG A 327 -5.75 1.22 -2.55
C ARG A 327 -5.19 1.99 -1.33
N THR A 328 -5.76 1.76 -0.17
CA THR A 328 -5.30 2.30 1.13
C THR A 328 -3.80 2.09 1.41
N GLY A 329 -3.11 1.36 0.56
CA GLY A 329 -1.71 0.99 0.73
C GLY A 329 -1.49 -0.10 1.77
N LEU A 330 -2.55 -0.82 2.14
CA LEU A 330 -2.55 -1.93 3.11
C LEU A 330 -2.95 -3.24 2.44
N THR A 331 -2.34 -4.35 2.85
CA THR A 331 -2.82 -5.68 2.44
C THR A 331 -4.14 -6.03 3.13
N PRO A 332 -5.02 -6.87 2.52
CA PRO A 332 -6.26 -7.31 3.17
C PRO A 332 -6.03 -7.98 4.54
N ILE A 333 -4.97 -8.76 4.67
CA ILE A 333 -4.58 -9.40 5.94
C ILE A 333 -4.21 -8.33 6.98
N ALA A 334 -3.44 -7.31 6.59
CA ALA A 334 -3.06 -6.22 7.48
C ALA A 334 -4.29 -5.44 7.98
N ILE A 335 -5.31 -5.24 7.14
CA ILE A 335 -6.56 -4.58 7.54
C ILE A 335 -7.29 -5.37 8.63
N VAL A 336 -7.42 -6.70 8.47
CA VAL A 336 -8.10 -7.55 9.46
C VAL A 336 -7.30 -7.62 10.77
N LEU A 337 -5.98 -7.83 10.68
CA LEU A 337 -5.10 -7.88 11.86
C LEU A 337 -5.09 -6.54 12.60
N SER A 338 -5.01 -5.43 11.89
CA SER A 338 -5.04 -4.09 12.51
C SER A 338 -6.40 -3.79 13.15
N ALA A 339 -7.51 -4.15 12.49
CA ALA A 339 -8.84 -4.01 13.08
C ALA A 339 -8.95 -4.79 14.39
N SER A 340 -8.48 -6.04 14.42
CA SER A 340 -8.46 -6.87 15.63
C SER A 340 -7.56 -6.28 16.72
N LEU A 341 -6.35 -5.85 16.36
CA LEU A 341 -5.38 -5.26 17.30
C LEU A 341 -5.90 -3.97 17.93
N TRP A 342 -6.37 -3.03 17.11
CA TRP A 342 -6.86 -1.75 17.60
C TRP A 342 -8.16 -1.88 18.40
N THR A 343 -9.03 -2.85 18.03
CA THR A 343 -10.22 -3.18 18.82
C THR A 343 -9.85 -3.74 20.19
N PHE A 344 -8.85 -4.62 20.24
CA PHE A 344 -8.33 -5.15 21.52
C PHE A 344 -7.73 -4.04 22.40
N LEU A 345 -7.00 -3.10 21.82
CA LEU A 345 -6.34 -2.01 22.55
C LEU A 345 -7.36 -0.97 23.05
N TRP A 346 -8.25 -0.47 22.19
CA TRP A 346 -9.09 0.71 22.43
C TRP A 346 -10.60 0.46 22.25
N GLY A 347 -11.02 -0.79 22.09
CA GLY A 347 -12.43 -1.16 21.93
C GLY A 347 -13.03 -0.66 20.61
N PRO A 348 -14.36 -0.31 20.59
CA PRO A 348 -15.05 0.12 19.38
C PRO A 348 -14.43 1.35 18.71
N ILE A 349 -13.88 2.28 19.50
CA ILE A 349 -13.17 3.46 18.96
C ILE A 349 -11.93 3.03 18.20
N GLY A 350 -11.17 2.06 18.75
CA GLY A 350 -10.02 1.48 18.07
C GLY A 350 -10.39 0.81 16.75
N LEU A 351 -11.54 0.15 16.67
CA LEU A 351 -12.05 -0.46 15.45
C LEU A 351 -12.28 0.59 14.35
N VAL A 352 -12.96 1.68 14.67
CA VAL A 352 -13.21 2.80 13.74
C VAL A 352 -11.89 3.46 13.29
N LEU A 353 -10.95 3.62 14.22
CA LEU A 353 -9.66 4.25 13.94
C LEU A 353 -8.60 3.29 13.37
N SER A 354 -8.88 2.00 13.24
CA SER A 354 -7.90 0.98 12.85
C SER A 354 -7.24 1.28 11.51
N THR A 355 -8.01 1.57 10.48
CA THR A 355 -7.48 1.90 9.14
C THR A 355 -6.66 3.17 9.14
N PRO A 356 -7.15 4.33 9.64
CA PRO A 356 -6.37 5.54 9.74
C PRO A 356 -5.03 5.36 10.47
N LEU A 357 -5.05 4.71 11.63
CA LEU A 357 -3.84 4.51 12.44
C LEU A 357 -2.83 3.62 11.74
N THR A 358 -3.30 2.55 11.13
CA THR A 358 -2.41 1.62 10.42
C THR A 358 -1.81 2.27 9.18
N VAL A 359 -2.56 3.07 8.43
CA VAL A 359 -2.02 3.87 7.33
C VAL A 359 -0.94 4.83 7.83
N CYS A 360 -1.15 5.50 8.97
CA CYS A 360 -0.12 6.34 9.60
C CYS A 360 1.15 5.54 9.91
N LEU A 361 1.02 4.35 10.51
CA LEU A 361 2.16 3.48 10.81
C LEU A 361 2.93 3.06 9.56
N VAL A 362 2.24 2.68 8.49
CA VAL A 362 2.85 2.33 7.20
C VAL A 362 3.57 3.52 6.59
N VAL A 363 2.94 4.70 6.59
CA VAL A 363 3.58 5.93 6.07
C VAL A 363 4.83 6.28 6.86
N ILE A 364 4.81 6.18 8.19
CA ILE A 364 6.00 6.38 9.03
C ILE A 364 7.06 5.33 8.71
N GLY A 365 6.67 4.06 8.59
CA GLY A 365 7.55 2.95 8.23
C GLY A 365 8.28 3.15 6.89
N ARG A 366 7.63 3.77 5.91
CA ARG A 366 8.24 4.09 4.59
C ARG A 366 9.38 5.10 4.67
N HIS A 367 9.34 5.99 5.64
CA HIS A 367 10.26 7.12 5.71
C HIS A 367 11.30 6.98 6.82
N VAL A 368 11.03 6.15 7.82
CA VAL A 368 11.96 5.89 8.93
C VAL A 368 12.57 4.51 8.74
N GLY A 369 13.84 4.45 8.31
CA GLY A 369 14.51 3.19 7.96
C GLY A 369 14.46 2.11 9.05
N LYS A 370 14.50 2.48 10.33
CA LYS A 370 14.36 1.54 11.46
C LYS A 370 12.95 0.95 11.60
N LEU A 371 11.93 1.61 11.03
CA LEU A 371 10.53 1.19 11.05
C LEU A 371 10.04 0.63 9.71
N SER A 372 10.94 0.43 8.74
CA SER A 372 10.61 -0.07 7.39
C SER A 372 9.90 -1.44 7.41
N PHE A 373 10.09 -2.22 8.48
CA PHE A 373 9.38 -3.48 8.67
C PHE A 373 7.86 -3.31 8.72
N LEU A 374 7.35 -2.16 9.18
CA LEU A 374 5.91 -1.86 9.19
C LEU A 374 5.34 -1.74 7.77
N ASP A 375 6.08 -1.09 6.85
CA ASP A 375 5.67 -1.03 5.43
C ASP A 375 5.73 -2.41 4.76
N ILE A 376 6.74 -3.22 5.09
CA ILE A 376 6.89 -4.57 4.54
C ILE A 376 5.77 -5.51 5.02
N MET A 377 5.40 -5.44 6.32
CA MET A 377 4.38 -6.32 6.90
C MET A 377 2.95 -5.90 6.60
N LEU A 378 2.67 -4.60 6.61
CA LEU A 378 1.32 -4.06 6.54
C LEU A 378 1.00 -3.45 5.17
N GLY A 379 2.03 -2.98 4.45
CA GLY A 379 1.88 -2.31 3.14
C GLY A 379 1.49 -3.28 2.03
N ASP A 380 0.85 -2.75 0.99
CA ASP A 380 0.41 -3.47 -0.21
C ASP A 380 1.49 -3.61 -1.28
N ARG A 381 2.66 -2.99 -1.07
CA ARG A 381 3.79 -3.11 -2.00
C ARG A 381 4.37 -4.50 -1.94
N PRO A 382 4.77 -5.08 -3.08
CA PRO A 382 5.52 -6.32 -3.07
C PRO A 382 6.72 -6.21 -2.13
N ALA A 383 6.89 -7.16 -1.22
CA ALA A 383 7.99 -7.17 -0.26
C ALA A 383 9.37 -7.23 -0.94
N LEU A 384 9.42 -7.79 -2.15
CA LEU A 384 10.60 -7.82 -3.01
C LEU A 384 10.36 -6.97 -4.25
N SER A 385 11.36 -6.16 -4.62
CA SER A 385 11.35 -5.46 -5.90
C SER A 385 11.41 -6.45 -7.07
N PRO A 386 10.97 -6.08 -8.29
CA PRO A 386 11.04 -6.97 -9.45
C PRO A 386 12.44 -7.57 -9.70
N PRO A 387 13.57 -6.82 -9.56
CA PRO A 387 14.90 -7.40 -9.63
C PRO A 387 15.23 -8.40 -8.51
N GLN A 388 14.78 -8.13 -7.28
CA GLN A 388 14.98 -9.05 -6.16
C GLN A 388 14.17 -10.34 -6.33
N LEU A 389 12.93 -10.23 -6.84
CA LEU A 389 12.10 -11.39 -7.16
C LEU A 389 12.74 -12.23 -8.29
N PHE A 390 13.23 -11.57 -9.34
CA PHE A 390 14.01 -12.24 -10.41
C PHE A 390 15.21 -12.99 -9.81
N TYR A 391 16.04 -12.32 -9.00
CA TYR A 391 17.20 -12.92 -8.35
C TYR A 391 16.82 -14.14 -7.52
N GLN A 392 15.79 -14.03 -6.67
CA GLN A 392 15.30 -15.13 -5.84
C GLN A 392 14.85 -16.34 -6.68
N ARG A 393 14.08 -16.11 -7.76
CA ARG A 393 13.58 -17.19 -8.63
C ARG A 393 14.67 -17.89 -9.40
N MET A 394 15.67 -17.13 -9.87
CA MET A 394 16.82 -17.71 -10.54
C MET A 394 17.66 -18.56 -9.59
N LEU A 395 17.84 -18.15 -8.33
CA LEU A 395 18.50 -18.92 -7.29
C LEU A 395 17.74 -20.20 -6.89
N ALA A 396 16.42 -20.17 -6.93
CA ALA A 396 15.57 -21.32 -6.66
C ALA A 396 15.60 -22.38 -7.78
N GLY A 397 16.17 -22.06 -8.93
CA GLY A 397 16.23 -22.98 -10.07
C GLY A 397 14.94 -23.07 -10.87
N ASP A 398 13.94 -22.22 -10.59
CA ASP A 398 12.65 -22.18 -11.30
C ASP A 398 12.48 -20.88 -12.12
N PRO A 399 12.85 -20.91 -13.40
CA PRO A 399 12.67 -19.76 -14.28
C PRO A 399 11.22 -19.57 -14.76
N THR A 400 10.31 -20.51 -14.51
CA THR A 400 8.97 -20.54 -15.13
C THR A 400 8.15 -19.32 -14.72
N GLU A 401 8.09 -19.01 -13.42
CA GLU A 401 7.35 -17.85 -12.94
C GLU A 401 7.99 -16.54 -13.40
N ALA A 402 9.33 -16.47 -13.44
CA ALA A 402 10.04 -15.30 -13.96
C ALA A 402 9.75 -15.07 -15.45
N VAL A 403 9.63 -16.14 -16.25
CA VAL A 403 9.22 -16.05 -17.66
C VAL A 403 7.79 -15.54 -17.80
N LEU A 404 6.86 -15.99 -16.95
CA LEU A 404 5.48 -15.50 -16.96
C LEU A 404 5.42 -13.99 -16.64
N LYS A 405 6.12 -13.56 -15.60
CA LYS A 405 6.23 -12.15 -15.23
C LYS A 405 6.94 -11.31 -16.29
N ALA A 406 7.97 -11.85 -16.92
CA ALA A 406 8.62 -11.19 -18.05
C ALA A 406 7.65 -11.02 -19.24
N LYS A 407 6.86 -12.05 -19.58
CA LYS A 407 5.85 -11.95 -20.64
C LYS A 407 4.76 -10.93 -20.33
N GLU A 408 4.34 -10.82 -19.07
CA GLU A 408 3.39 -9.79 -18.62
C GLU A 408 3.98 -8.38 -18.83
N PHE A 409 5.23 -8.17 -18.42
CA PHE A 409 5.96 -6.91 -18.62
C PHE A 409 6.13 -6.56 -20.12
N LEU A 410 6.43 -7.57 -20.94
CA LEU A 410 6.63 -7.41 -22.39
C LEU A 410 5.36 -7.15 -23.20
N ARG A 411 4.17 -7.20 -22.59
CA ARG A 411 2.92 -6.74 -23.24
C ARG A 411 2.89 -5.22 -23.46
N GLU A 412 3.57 -4.48 -22.59
CA GLU A 412 3.52 -3.02 -22.56
C GLU A 412 4.88 -2.36 -22.82
N ARG A 413 5.98 -3.08 -22.60
CA ARG A 413 7.34 -2.53 -22.63
C ARG A 413 8.30 -3.42 -23.41
N ALA A 414 9.36 -2.79 -23.96
CA ALA A 414 10.37 -3.47 -24.76
C ALA A 414 11.25 -4.44 -23.95
N LEU A 415 11.80 -5.45 -24.64
CA LEU A 415 12.71 -6.44 -24.06
C LEU A 415 13.99 -5.81 -23.49
N ALA A 416 14.55 -4.81 -24.16
CA ALA A 416 15.70 -4.07 -23.66
C ALA A 416 15.43 -3.42 -22.31
N THR A 417 14.24 -2.84 -22.12
CA THR A 417 13.79 -2.24 -20.85
C THR A 417 13.66 -3.31 -19.75
N TYR A 418 13.11 -4.49 -20.06
CA TYR A 418 13.05 -5.60 -19.11
C TYR A 418 14.43 -6.03 -18.67
N TYR A 419 15.36 -6.14 -19.62
CA TYR A 419 16.72 -6.51 -19.30
C TYR A 419 17.43 -5.45 -18.46
N ASP A 420 17.26 -4.17 -18.75
CA ASP A 420 17.90 -3.09 -17.98
C ASP A 420 17.29 -2.90 -16.59
N GLU A 421 15.96 -2.87 -16.48
CA GLU A 421 15.29 -2.56 -15.20
C GLU A 421 15.22 -3.77 -14.26
N ILE A 422 15.18 -5.01 -14.77
CA ILE A 422 14.93 -6.20 -13.96
C ILE A 422 16.08 -7.17 -13.99
N ALA A 423 16.44 -7.69 -15.17
CA ALA A 423 17.40 -8.78 -15.25
C ALA A 423 18.81 -8.33 -14.89
N LEU A 424 19.27 -7.20 -15.43
CA LEU A 424 20.60 -6.65 -15.16
C LEU A 424 20.78 -6.28 -13.68
N GLU A 425 19.74 -5.70 -13.05
CA GLU A 425 19.75 -5.41 -11.61
C GLU A 425 19.80 -6.71 -10.78
N GLY A 426 19.06 -7.75 -11.21
CA GLY A 426 19.16 -9.07 -10.57
C GLY A 426 20.53 -9.72 -10.72
N LEU A 427 21.20 -9.57 -11.86
CA LEU A 427 22.57 -10.00 -12.07
C LEU A 427 23.57 -9.21 -11.21
N ARG A 428 23.31 -7.90 -10.99
CA ARG A 428 24.12 -7.08 -10.05
C ARG A 428 24.01 -7.56 -8.61
N LEU A 429 22.79 -7.95 -8.17
CA LEU A 429 22.60 -8.56 -6.85
C LEU A 429 23.38 -9.86 -6.72
N ALA A 430 23.32 -10.73 -7.73
CA ALA A 430 24.11 -11.96 -7.76
C ALA A 430 25.63 -11.68 -7.68
N HIS A 431 26.11 -10.71 -8.44
CA HIS A 431 27.51 -10.28 -8.40
C HIS A 431 27.94 -9.79 -7.01
N GLN A 432 27.11 -8.96 -6.37
CA GLN A 432 27.37 -8.46 -5.01
C GLN A 432 27.45 -9.59 -3.99
N ASP A 433 26.56 -10.58 -4.08
CA ASP A 433 26.57 -11.72 -3.16
C ASP A 433 27.73 -12.66 -3.39
N VAL A 434 28.19 -12.84 -4.65
CA VAL A 434 29.44 -13.54 -4.96
C VAL A 434 30.63 -12.78 -4.37
N ALA A 435 30.73 -11.48 -4.58
CA ALA A 435 31.84 -10.66 -4.08
C ALA A 435 31.91 -10.63 -2.54
N ARG A 436 30.77 -10.79 -1.87
CA ARG A 436 30.66 -10.88 -0.38
C ARG A 436 30.82 -12.30 0.16
N GLY A 437 31.05 -13.29 -0.70
CA GLY A 437 31.12 -14.69 -0.30
C GLY A 437 29.82 -15.30 0.24
N ARG A 438 28.67 -14.68 -0.08
CA ARG A 438 27.34 -15.15 0.37
C ARG A 438 26.72 -16.18 -0.56
N LEU A 439 27.17 -16.23 -1.81
CA LEU A 439 26.67 -17.15 -2.82
C LEU A 439 27.71 -18.23 -3.10
N SER A 440 27.35 -19.50 -2.82
CA SER A 440 28.23 -20.63 -3.11
C SER A 440 28.37 -20.87 -4.62
N PRO A 441 29.47 -21.49 -5.08
CA PRO A 441 29.69 -21.81 -6.50
C PRO A 441 28.54 -22.64 -7.11
N GLU A 442 28.00 -23.60 -6.36
CA GLU A 442 26.90 -24.47 -6.82
C GLU A 442 25.61 -23.64 -7.05
N ARG A 443 25.28 -22.74 -6.14
CA ARG A 443 24.13 -21.85 -6.28
C ARG A 443 24.32 -20.85 -7.42
N LEU A 444 25.53 -20.37 -7.63
CA LEU A 444 25.86 -19.53 -8.79
C LEU A 444 25.61 -20.30 -10.10
N GLN A 445 25.99 -21.57 -10.19
CA GLN A 445 25.72 -22.39 -11.38
C GLN A 445 24.21 -22.60 -11.63
N ILE A 446 23.43 -22.81 -10.58
CA ILE A 446 21.96 -22.87 -10.68
C ILE A 446 21.43 -21.54 -11.23
N PHE A 447 21.85 -20.42 -10.67
CA PHE A 447 21.45 -19.08 -11.10
C PHE A 447 21.78 -18.82 -12.58
N LEU A 448 23.02 -19.14 -13.01
CA LEU A 448 23.46 -18.97 -14.40
C LEU A 448 22.62 -19.82 -15.36
N ARG A 449 22.36 -21.09 -15.02
CA ARG A 449 21.54 -22.00 -15.82
C ARG A 449 20.10 -21.53 -15.96
N SER A 450 19.48 -21.13 -14.84
CA SER A 450 18.10 -20.64 -14.82
C SER A 450 17.94 -19.35 -15.61
N THR A 451 18.91 -18.42 -15.49
CA THR A 451 18.92 -17.18 -16.26
C THR A 451 19.10 -17.44 -17.76
N ARG A 452 19.97 -18.39 -18.13
CA ARG A 452 20.13 -18.81 -19.54
C ARG A 452 18.83 -19.35 -20.10
N THR A 453 18.15 -20.23 -19.37
CA THR A 453 16.84 -20.78 -19.76
C THR A 453 15.79 -19.68 -19.94
N LEU A 454 15.80 -18.66 -19.09
CA LEU A 454 14.89 -17.52 -19.23
C LEU A 454 15.20 -16.73 -20.52
N ILE A 455 16.47 -16.41 -20.79
CA ILE A 455 16.89 -15.71 -22.02
C ILE A 455 16.43 -16.51 -23.26
N ASP A 456 16.67 -17.82 -23.27
CA ASP A 456 16.29 -18.69 -24.39
C ASP A 456 14.77 -18.73 -24.60
N ARG A 457 13.97 -18.80 -23.53
CA ARG A 457 12.50 -18.76 -23.62
C ARG A 457 11.96 -17.39 -24.07
N LEU A 458 12.62 -16.29 -23.73
CA LEU A 458 12.26 -14.95 -24.18
C LEU A 458 12.65 -14.67 -25.65
N SER A 459 13.49 -15.50 -26.27
CA SER A 459 13.80 -15.40 -27.70
C SER A 459 12.54 -15.53 -28.57
N LEU A 460 11.59 -16.38 -28.13
CA LEU A 460 10.33 -16.67 -28.82
C LEU A 460 9.26 -15.58 -28.67
N VAL A 461 9.43 -14.63 -27.74
CA VAL A 461 8.47 -13.55 -27.48
C VAL A 461 8.73 -12.41 -28.45
N ARG A 462 7.69 -11.94 -29.13
CA ARG A 462 7.80 -10.75 -30.00
C ARG A 462 7.93 -9.49 -29.14
N ASP A 463 8.87 -8.62 -29.54
CA ASP A 463 9.01 -7.30 -28.90
C ASP A 463 7.86 -6.38 -29.38
N PRO A 464 7.15 -5.66 -28.51
CA PRO A 464 6.10 -4.73 -28.94
C PRO A 464 6.73 -3.62 -29.77
N ARG A 465 6.12 -3.36 -30.96
CA ARG A 465 6.55 -2.23 -31.79
C ARG A 465 6.34 -0.93 -31.04
N PRO A 466 7.32 -0.01 -31.03
CA PRO A 466 7.12 1.31 -30.45
C PRO A 466 5.91 1.97 -31.12
N LYS A 467 4.89 2.35 -30.35
CA LYS A 467 3.78 3.16 -30.85
C LYS A 467 4.35 4.49 -31.33
N GLY A 468 4.24 4.74 -32.62
CA GLY A 468 4.90 5.79 -33.38
C GLY A 468 4.93 7.16 -32.68
N GLY A 469 6.14 7.65 -32.47
CA GLY A 469 6.47 9.04 -32.31
C GLY A 469 7.74 9.26 -33.12
N GLN A 470 7.63 10.07 -34.17
CA GLN A 470 8.77 10.51 -34.99
C GLN A 470 9.80 11.17 -34.08
N VAL A 471 10.91 10.49 -33.84
CA VAL A 471 12.05 11.11 -33.19
C VAL A 471 12.83 11.87 -34.27
N GLY A 472 12.61 13.19 -34.37
CA GLY A 472 13.36 14.06 -35.24
C GLY A 472 14.84 14.10 -34.85
N ALA A 473 15.71 14.39 -35.82
CA ALA A 473 17.17 14.43 -35.67
C ALA A 473 17.66 15.38 -34.54
N GLU A 474 16.87 16.37 -34.13
CA GLU A 474 17.18 17.30 -33.02
C GLU A 474 17.04 16.66 -31.63
N ALA A 475 16.18 15.64 -31.46
CA ALA A 475 16.07 14.91 -30.19
C ALA A 475 17.31 14.04 -29.92
N ALA A 476 18.06 13.65 -30.94
CA ALA A 476 19.26 12.84 -30.82
C ALA A 476 20.43 13.58 -30.12
N ALA A 477 20.52 14.89 -30.25
CA ALA A 477 21.55 15.70 -29.59
C ALA A 477 21.24 15.95 -28.11
N ALA A 478 19.95 16.04 -27.74
CA ALA A 478 19.50 16.24 -26.36
C ALA A 478 19.67 14.96 -25.49
N VAL A 479 19.71 13.78 -26.09
CA VAL A 479 19.81 12.49 -25.39
C VAL A 479 21.17 12.29 -24.68
N PHE A 480 22.26 12.91 -25.13
CA PHE A 480 23.56 12.87 -24.45
C PHE A 480 23.62 13.77 -23.19
N ALA A 481 22.68 14.72 -23.06
CA ALA A 481 22.58 15.61 -21.89
C ALA A 481 21.56 15.13 -20.86
N ALA A 482 20.70 14.15 -21.22
CA ALA A 482 19.64 13.64 -20.36
C ALA A 482 20.16 12.51 -19.45
N GLY A 483 19.74 12.52 -18.18
CA GLY A 483 20.10 11.53 -17.17
C GLY A 483 19.68 10.09 -17.53
N PRO A 484 20.07 9.10 -16.71
CA PRO A 484 19.94 7.66 -16.99
C PRO A 484 18.50 7.13 -17.12
N ASP A 485 17.48 7.93 -16.81
CA ASP A 485 16.07 7.48 -16.69
C ASP A 485 15.20 7.71 -17.95
N GLN A 486 15.77 8.22 -19.05
CA GLN A 486 14.96 8.44 -20.25
C GLN A 486 14.77 7.15 -21.05
N LYS A 487 13.52 6.76 -21.26
CA LYS A 487 13.08 5.59 -22.04
C LYS A 487 13.46 5.79 -23.51
N VAL A 488 14.41 4.97 -23.99
CA VAL A 488 14.82 5.00 -25.40
C VAL A 488 13.97 3.99 -26.16
N ALA A 489 13.11 4.47 -27.05
CA ALA A 489 12.41 3.63 -28.03
C ALA A 489 13.30 3.53 -29.28
N VAL A 490 13.94 2.38 -29.50
CA VAL A 490 14.75 2.11 -30.69
C VAL A 490 13.90 1.42 -31.74
N GLU A 491 13.93 1.93 -32.94
CA GLU A 491 13.22 1.38 -34.10
C GLU A 491 13.83 0.05 -34.55
N ILE A 492 12.99 -0.88 -34.99
CA ILE A 492 13.43 -2.13 -35.61
C ILE A 492 13.94 -1.81 -37.03
N LEU A 493 15.21 -2.06 -37.27
CA LEU A 493 15.86 -1.76 -38.56
C LEU A 493 15.53 -2.84 -39.60
N THR A 494 15.22 -2.41 -40.80
CA THR A 494 15.11 -3.29 -41.98
C THR A 494 16.48 -3.40 -42.69
N ALA A 495 16.70 -4.46 -43.44
CA ALA A 495 17.93 -4.65 -44.20
C ALA A 495 18.29 -3.47 -45.11
N GLN A 496 17.28 -2.74 -45.59
CA GLN A 496 17.47 -1.55 -46.44
C GLN A 496 17.96 -0.31 -45.67
N GLN A 497 17.78 -0.27 -44.38
CA GLN A 497 18.21 0.82 -43.49
C GLN A 497 19.61 0.58 -42.89
N LEU A 498 20.16 -0.62 -43.13
CA LEU A 498 21.52 -0.97 -42.66
C LEU A 498 22.53 -0.63 -43.74
N ARG A 499 23.71 -0.21 -43.31
CA ARG A 499 24.85 -0.08 -44.22
C ARG A 499 25.20 -1.42 -44.89
N PRO A 500 25.68 -1.44 -46.14
CA PRO A 500 26.02 -2.70 -46.81
C PRO A 500 26.99 -3.58 -46.06
N ASP A 501 27.94 -2.99 -45.34
CA ASP A 501 28.94 -3.67 -44.54
C ASP A 501 28.41 -4.19 -43.19
N TRP A 502 27.14 -3.93 -42.83
CA TRP A 502 26.43 -4.44 -41.65
C TRP A 502 25.43 -5.56 -41.97
N LEU A 503 25.31 -5.94 -43.23
CA LEU A 503 24.41 -7.02 -43.67
C LEU A 503 25.00 -8.43 -43.45
N GLY A 504 26.22 -8.53 -42.91
CA GLY A 504 26.86 -9.79 -42.57
C GLY A 504 26.16 -10.57 -41.48
N PHE A 505 26.55 -11.83 -41.29
CA PHE A 505 25.96 -12.70 -40.28
C PHE A 505 26.25 -12.22 -38.84
N SER A 506 27.40 -11.65 -38.59
CA SER A 506 27.87 -11.23 -37.26
C SER A 506 28.62 -9.91 -37.27
N PRO A 507 28.06 -8.79 -37.78
CA PRO A 507 28.72 -7.49 -37.74
C PRO A 507 28.99 -7.00 -36.31
N VAL A 508 28.25 -7.50 -35.31
CA VAL A 508 28.50 -7.22 -33.89
C VAL A 508 28.95 -8.49 -33.18
N VAL A 509 30.09 -8.41 -32.52
CA VAL A 509 30.65 -9.50 -31.71
C VAL A 509 30.75 -9.08 -30.24
N CYS A 510 30.05 -9.81 -29.38
CA CYS A 510 30.09 -9.58 -27.92
C CYS A 510 31.03 -10.59 -27.26
N PHE A 511 32.10 -10.10 -26.65
CA PHE A 511 33.05 -10.93 -25.90
C PHE A 511 32.72 -10.92 -24.42
N ALA A 512 32.72 -12.11 -23.82
CA ALA A 512 32.49 -12.28 -22.39
C ALA A 512 33.29 -13.48 -21.86
N ARG A 513 33.46 -13.57 -20.55
CA ARG A 513 34.06 -14.75 -19.91
C ARG A 513 33.06 -15.90 -19.85
N PRO A 514 33.49 -17.13 -20.23
CA PRO A 514 32.61 -18.29 -20.22
C PRO A 514 32.15 -18.65 -18.80
N GLY A 515 30.90 -19.06 -18.67
CA GLY A 515 30.31 -19.51 -17.41
C GLY A 515 30.18 -18.41 -16.35
N THR A 516 30.14 -17.14 -16.74
CA THR A 516 30.01 -15.98 -15.85
C THR A 516 28.76 -15.17 -16.13
N LEU A 517 28.49 -14.21 -15.25
CA LEU A 517 27.40 -13.23 -15.42
C LEU A 517 27.61 -12.37 -16.67
N ASP A 518 28.86 -12.11 -17.05
CA ASP A 518 29.25 -11.34 -18.24
C ASP A 518 28.73 -12.00 -19.52
N GLU A 519 28.79 -13.34 -19.61
CA GLU A 519 28.25 -14.11 -20.73
C GLU A 519 26.72 -13.97 -20.89
N LEU A 520 26.00 -13.97 -19.76
CA LEU A 520 24.54 -13.82 -19.79
C LEU A 520 24.13 -12.44 -20.31
N ILE A 521 24.86 -11.39 -19.89
CA ILE A 521 24.58 -10.03 -20.36
C ILE A 521 24.92 -9.89 -21.85
N ALA A 522 26.02 -10.45 -22.29
CA ALA A 522 26.36 -10.49 -23.71
C ALA A 522 25.27 -11.21 -24.54
N LYS A 523 24.71 -12.33 -24.05
CA LYS A 523 23.59 -13.03 -24.68
C LYS A 523 22.31 -12.20 -24.69
N MET A 524 22.00 -11.47 -23.61
CA MET A 524 20.87 -10.55 -23.58
C MET A 524 21.02 -9.46 -24.64
N LEU A 525 22.21 -8.86 -24.76
CA LEU A 525 22.49 -7.84 -25.76
C LEU A 525 22.36 -8.39 -27.20
N THR A 526 22.96 -9.53 -27.50
CA THR A 526 22.87 -10.15 -28.84
C THR A 526 21.43 -10.53 -29.18
N GLN A 527 20.63 -11.00 -28.24
CA GLN A 527 19.22 -11.29 -28.44
C GLN A 527 18.42 -10.02 -28.79
N VAL A 528 18.65 -8.92 -28.06
CA VAL A 528 17.98 -7.63 -28.34
C VAL A 528 18.40 -7.10 -29.71
N LEU A 529 19.67 -7.15 -30.06
CA LEU A 529 20.18 -6.75 -31.38
C LEU A 529 19.54 -7.56 -32.52
N ALA A 530 19.46 -8.89 -32.37
CA ALA A 530 18.81 -9.77 -33.35
C ALA A 530 17.33 -9.42 -33.57
N LYS A 531 16.60 -9.07 -32.50
CA LYS A 531 15.19 -8.62 -32.59
C LYS A 531 15.06 -7.26 -33.31
N HIS A 532 16.10 -6.44 -33.32
CA HIS A 532 16.15 -5.17 -34.01
C HIS A 532 16.79 -5.26 -35.41
N GLY A 533 17.00 -6.47 -35.93
CA GLY A 533 17.48 -6.71 -37.29
C GLY A 533 18.99 -6.60 -37.45
N ILE A 534 19.75 -6.51 -36.34
CA ILE A 534 21.21 -6.40 -36.37
C ILE A 534 21.83 -7.77 -36.08
N GLY A 535 22.60 -8.30 -37.04
CA GLY A 535 23.33 -9.55 -36.88
C GLY A 535 24.34 -9.45 -35.72
N SER A 536 24.37 -10.43 -34.83
CA SER A 536 25.24 -10.40 -33.68
C SER A 536 25.51 -11.79 -33.10
N THR A 537 26.70 -11.98 -32.55
CA THR A 537 27.10 -13.24 -31.91
C THR A 537 27.81 -12.98 -30.56
N THR A 538 27.64 -13.93 -29.63
CA THR A 538 28.40 -13.94 -28.38
C THR A 538 29.51 -14.95 -28.44
N ILE A 539 30.73 -14.51 -28.18
CA ILE A 539 31.89 -15.38 -28.08
C ILE A 539 32.38 -15.39 -26.63
N ALA A 540 32.29 -16.56 -26.02
CA ALA A 540 32.80 -16.77 -24.68
C ALA A 540 34.25 -17.23 -24.75
N ILE A 541 35.19 -16.37 -24.29
CA ILE A 541 36.62 -16.63 -24.36
C ILE A 541 37.17 -16.83 -22.94
N ASP A 542 37.90 -17.93 -22.74
CA ASP A 542 38.69 -18.10 -21.54
C ASP A 542 39.94 -17.18 -21.65
N PRO A 543 40.23 -16.35 -20.62
CA PRO A 543 41.42 -15.52 -20.59
C PRO A 543 42.74 -16.32 -20.73
N LYS A 544 42.68 -17.61 -20.52
CA LYS A 544 43.82 -18.54 -20.64
C LYS A 544 43.91 -19.21 -22.02
N ALA A 545 42.96 -18.97 -22.93
CA ALA A 545 42.95 -19.59 -24.25
C ALA A 545 44.13 -19.10 -25.11
N ASN A 546 44.69 -20.01 -25.89
CA ASN A 546 45.86 -19.73 -26.73
C ASN A 546 45.45 -18.80 -27.89
N GLU A 547 46.30 -17.84 -28.23
CA GLU A 547 46.04 -16.81 -29.27
C GLU A 547 45.69 -17.42 -30.65
N LYS A 548 46.18 -18.63 -30.96
CA LYS A 548 45.85 -19.35 -32.20
C LYS A 548 44.40 -19.91 -32.20
N GLU A 549 43.90 -20.38 -31.06
CA GLU A 549 42.54 -20.86 -30.93
C GLU A 549 41.53 -19.72 -31.01
N LEU A 550 41.87 -18.55 -30.44
CA LEU A 550 41.06 -17.34 -30.51
C LEU A 550 40.77 -16.92 -31.96
N ARG A 551 41.77 -16.97 -32.84
CA ARG A 551 41.64 -16.55 -34.26
C ARG A 551 40.68 -17.42 -35.07
N SER A 552 40.51 -18.71 -34.72
CA SER A 552 39.60 -19.61 -35.43
C SER A 552 38.13 -19.32 -35.18
N PHE A 553 37.78 -18.65 -34.07
CA PHE A 553 36.41 -18.30 -33.69
C PHE A 553 35.97 -16.90 -34.12
N PHE A 554 36.87 -16.10 -34.75
CA PHE A 554 36.58 -14.72 -35.07
C PHE A 554 35.84 -14.56 -36.41
N PRO A 555 34.61 -13.98 -36.43
CA PRO A 555 33.97 -13.63 -37.68
C PRO A 555 34.79 -12.57 -38.44
N LYS A 556 35.01 -12.80 -39.74
CA LYS A 556 35.78 -11.87 -40.59
C LYS A 556 35.00 -10.59 -40.93
N ASP A 557 33.67 -10.59 -40.69
CA ASP A 557 32.73 -9.51 -40.98
C ASP A 557 32.43 -8.61 -39.76
N ALA A 558 33.15 -8.79 -38.66
CA ALA A 558 32.95 -7.98 -37.45
C ALA A 558 33.27 -6.49 -37.68
N ARG A 559 32.31 -5.62 -37.46
CA ARG A 559 32.39 -4.15 -37.56
C ARG A 559 32.40 -3.47 -36.19
N LEU A 560 31.84 -4.14 -35.20
CA LEU A 560 31.79 -3.65 -33.84
C LEU A 560 32.05 -4.78 -32.85
N ILE A 561 32.87 -4.47 -31.88
CA ILE A 561 33.20 -5.37 -30.78
C ILE A 561 32.67 -4.80 -29.49
N CYS A 562 31.88 -5.59 -28.77
CA CYS A 562 31.39 -5.25 -27.43
C CYS A 562 32.13 -6.13 -26.39
N LEU A 563 32.86 -5.51 -25.48
CA LEU A 563 33.47 -6.18 -24.35
C LEU A 563 32.56 -6.08 -23.15
N SER A 564 32.02 -7.22 -22.69
CA SER A 564 30.97 -7.29 -21.63
C SER A 564 31.58 -7.57 -20.27
N TYR A 565 31.46 -6.63 -19.33
CA TYR A 565 31.92 -6.74 -17.95
C TYR A 565 30.90 -6.22 -16.97
N ILE A 566 30.54 -7.00 -15.96
CA ILE A 566 29.69 -6.51 -14.85
C ILE A 566 30.55 -5.67 -13.88
N ASP A 567 31.79 -6.12 -13.66
CA ASP A 567 32.79 -5.41 -12.86
C ASP A 567 34.19 -5.71 -13.44
N PRO A 568 34.86 -4.72 -14.01
CA PRO A 568 36.21 -4.91 -14.54
C PRO A 568 37.23 -5.01 -13.40
N LEU A 569 38.18 -5.92 -13.53
CA LEU A 569 39.23 -6.15 -12.54
C LEU A 569 40.13 -4.92 -12.32
N SER A 570 40.45 -4.19 -13.40
CA SER A 570 41.22 -2.96 -13.37
C SER A 570 41.18 -2.22 -14.71
N THR A 571 41.51 -0.93 -14.71
CA THR A 571 41.66 -0.12 -15.94
C THR A 571 42.77 -0.68 -16.87
N LEU A 572 43.80 -1.26 -16.29
CA LEU A 572 44.90 -1.90 -17.05
C LEU A 572 44.40 -3.13 -17.82
N HIS A 573 43.53 -3.92 -17.17
CA HIS A 573 42.89 -5.08 -17.80
C HIS A 573 41.99 -4.66 -18.97
N LEU A 574 41.18 -3.62 -18.78
CA LEU A 574 40.31 -3.06 -19.83
C LEU A 574 41.14 -2.56 -21.02
N ARG A 575 42.22 -1.81 -20.75
CA ARG A 575 43.10 -1.30 -21.78
C ARG A 575 43.75 -2.43 -22.58
N HIS A 576 44.20 -3.47 -21.90
CA HIS A 576 44.78 -4.64 -22.56
C HIS A 576 43.75 -5.36 -23.43
N ALA A 577 42.54 -5.59 -22.95
CA ALA A 577 41.48 -6.20 -23.71
C ALA A 577 41.08 -5.38 -24.96
N VAL A 578 41.02 -4.06 -24.84
CA VAL A 578 40.75 -3.14 -25.97
C VAL A 578 41.91 -3.20 -26.99
N GLN A 579 43.18 -3.25 -26.53
CA GLN A 579 44.32 -3.36 -27.41
C GLN A 579 44.31 -4.66 -28.21
N ILE A 580 44.00 -5.79 -27.57
CA ILE A 580 43.85 -7.07 -28.26
C ILE A 580 42.74 -7.00 -29.30
N ALA A 581 41.55 -6.47 -28.90
CA ALA A 581 40.43 -6.33 -29.81
C ALA A 581 40.80 -5.50 -31.05
N ARG A 582 41.45 -4.35 -30.88
CA ARG A 582 41.90 -3.49 -32.00
C ARG A 582 42.99 -4.12 -32.88
N ARG A 583 43.84 -4.96 -32.31
CA ARG A 583 44.89 -5.68 -33.05
C ARG A 583 44.32 -6.76 -33.95
N GLU A 584 43.37 -7.52 -33.40
CA GLU A 584 42.78 -8.66 -34.11
C GLU A 584 41.66 -8.24 -35.09
N PHE A 585 40.93 -7.16 -34.78
CA PHE A 585 39.82 -6.64 -35.60
C PHE A 585 40.13 -5.23 -36.09
N ARG A 586 41.03 -5.15 -37.08
CA ARG A 586 41.45 -3.86 -37.65
C ARG A 586 40.27 -3.12 -38.28
N GLY A 587 40.01 -1.88 -37.84
CA GLY A 587 38.94 -1.04 -38.35
C GLY A 587 37.59 -1.23 -37.68
N SER A 588 37.45 -2.16 -36.72
CA SER A 588 36.22 -2.32 -35.92
C SER A 588 36.16 -1.32 -34.77
N ARG A 589 34.94 -0.88 -34.42
CA ARG A 589 34.69 -0.06 -33.23
C ARG A 589 34.67 -0.93 -31.99
N VAL A 590 35.20 -0.42 -30.88
CA VAL A 590 35.26 -1.13 -29.61
C VAL A 590 34.38 -0.43 -28.58
N VAL A 591 33.31 -1.11 -28.14
CA VAL A 591 32.37 -0.68 -27.12
C VAL A 591 32.64 -1.41 -25.83
N LEU A 592 32.77 -0.68 -24.72
CA LEU A 592 32.85 -1.25 -23.39
C LEU A 592 31.48 -1.30 -22.72
N GLY A 593 30.94 -2.49 -22.52
CA GLY A 593 29.77 -2.70 -21.69
C GLY A 593 30.20 -2.88 -20.23
N ILE A 594 30.12 -1.82 -19.42
CA ILE A 594 30.37 -1.87 -17.97
C ILE A 594 29.07 -1.72 -17.25
N TRP A 595 28.45 -2.85 -16.96
CA TRP A 595 27.05 -2.93 -16.55
C TRP A 595 26.76 -2.52 -15.11
N ARG A 596 27.79 -2.22 -14.30
CA ARG A 596 27.65 -1.74 -12.93
C ARG A 596 27.68 -0.21 -12.84
N GLU A 597 28.41 0.44 -13.73
CA GLU A 597 28.67 1.87 -13.64
C GLU A 597 27.53 2.69 -14.27
N ARG A 598 26.93 3.55 -13.47
CA ARG A 598 25.85 4.47 -13.90
C ARG A 598 26.31 5.92 -14.00
N ASP A 599 27.45 6.25 -13.42
CA ASP A 599 27.98 7.60 -13.48
C ASP A 599 28.59 7.86 -14.86
N ALA A 600 28.00 8.81 -15.59
CA ALA A 600 28.47 9.20 -16.92
C ALA A 600 29.88 9.83 -16.92
N ALA A 601 30.29 10.46 -15.82
CA ALA A 601 31.62 11.03 -15.69
C ALA A 601 32.68 9.93 -15.52
N MET A 602 32.44 8.99 -14.60
CA MET A 602 33.25 7.81 -14.39
C MET A 602 33.32 6.95 -15.64
N GLY A 603 32.21 6.79 -16.36
CA GLY A 603 32.14 6.06 -17.63
C GLY A 603 33.04 6.65 -18.69
N ARG A 604 33.08 7.95 -18.85
CA ARG A 604 34.01 8.63 -19.79
C ARG A 604 35.46 8.43 -19.39
N GLN A 605 35.79 8.59 -18.12
CA GLN A 605 37.16 8.35 -17.62
C GLN A 605 37.63 6.93 -17.88
N LEU A 606 36.78 5.93 -17.70
CA LEU A 606 37.08 4.53 -17.95
C LEU A 606 37.25 4.25 -19.46
N SER A 607 36.40 4.84 -20.30
CA SER A 607 36.51 4.73 -21.76
C SER A 607 37.82 5.32 -22.28
N ASP A 608 38.17 6.52 -21.83
CA ASP A 608 39.39 7.23 -22.24
C ASP A 608 40.64 6.51 -21.73
N ALA A 609 40.65 6.06 -20.47
CA ALA A 609 41.76 5.29 -19.89
C ALA A 609 41.97 3.96 -20.60
N ALA A 610 40.90 3.29 -21.03
CA ALA A 610 40.98 2.04 -21.79
C ALA A 610 41.22 2.24 -23.29
N ARG A 611 41.10 3.47 -23.79
CA ARG A 611 41.14 3.81 -25.23
C ARG A 611 40.06 3.10 -26.06
N ALA A 612 38.86 2.94 -25.50
CA ALA A 612 37.68 2.44 -26.20
C ALA A 612 36.94 3.58 -26.91
N ASP A 613 36.10 3.26 -27.88
CA ASP A 613 35.32 4.29 -28.60
C ASP A 613 34.19 4.84 -27.77
N ILE A 614 33.56 4.00 -26.94
CA ILE A 614 32.51 4.38 -26.01
C ILE A 614 32.36 3.36 -24.87
N MET A 615 31.86 3.83 -23.72
CA MET A 615 31.34 2.98 -22.63
C MET A 615 29.81 3.07 -22.56
N VAL A 616 29.17 1.92 -22.38
CA VAL A 616 27.72 1.81 -22.24
C VAL A 616 27.36 1.11 -20.93
N PRO A 617 26.48 1.71 -20.09
CA PRO A 617 26.10 1.15 -18.79
C PRO A 617 24.88 0.24 -18.84
N THR A 618 24.07 0.28 -19.93
CA THR A 618 22.84 -0.48 -20.07
C THR A 618 22.70 -1.08 -21.47
N ILE A 619 21.89 -2.13 -21.57
CA ILE A 619 21.62 -2.83 -22.84
C ILE A 619 20.89 -1.89 -23.81
N GLY A 620 19.96 -1.06 -23.31
CA GLY A 620 19.23 -0.08 -24.13
C GLY A 620 20.18 0.97 -24.73
N ARG A 621 21.16 1.47 -23.98
CA ARG A 621 22.18 2.41 -24.49
C ARG A 621 23.11 1.74 -25.51
N ALA A 622 23.46 0.48 -25.27
CA ALA A 622 24.24 -0.29 -26.24
C ALA A 622 23.47 -0.45 -27.55
N LEU A 623 22.18 -0.83 -27.49
CA LEU A 623 21.30 -0.95 -28.64
C LEU A 623 21.19 0.38 -29.40
N GLU A 624 20.98 1.50 -28.70
CA GLU A 624 20.87 2.84 -29.30
C GLU A 624 22.14 3.21 -30.06
N TYR A 625 23.30 3.05 -29.42
CA TYR A 625 24.59 3.35 -30.07
C TYR A 625 24.83 2.48 -31.29
N ILE A 626 24.62 1.17 -31.14
CA ILE A 626 24.87 0.20 -32.24
C ILE A 626 23.92 0.46 -33.39
N SER A 627 22.63 0.72 -33.12
CA SER A 627 21.63 1.06 -34.15
C SER A 627 21.99 2.33 -34.91
N ARG A 628 22.53 3.35 -34.22
CA ARG A 628 22.98 4.60 -34.87
C ARG A 628 24.19 4.36 -35.79
N VAL A 629 25.12 3.56 -35.36
CA VAL A 629 26.36 3.27 -36.13
C VAL A 629 26.06 2.38 -37.32
N SER A 630 25.06 1.50 -37.21
CA SER A 630 24.68 0.54 -38.27
C SER A 630 23.79 1.12 -39.35
N ARG A 631 23.16 2.28 -39.13
CA ARG A 631 22.28 2.95 -40.13
C ARG A 631 23.09 3.49 -41.31
N ALA A 632 22.48 3.36 -42.50
CA ALA A 632 22.99 3.86 -43.79
C ALA A 632 23.09 5.38 -43.81
#